data_01480020593a3aa0bdae4c258a5492ba
#
_entry.id   01480020593a3aa0bdae4c258a5492ba
#
_cell.length_a   1.000
_cell.length_b   1.000
_cell.length_c   1.000
_cell.angle_alpha   90.00
_cell.angle_beta   90.00
_cell.angle_gamma   90.00
#
_symmetry.space_group_name_H-M   'P 1'
#
loop_
_entity.id
_entity.type
_entity.pdbx_description
1 polymer ?
#
loop_
_entity_poly.entity_id
_entity_poly.type
_entity_poly.pdbx_seq_one_letter_code
_entity_poly.pdbx_strand_id
1 'polypeptide(L)'
;VLFIRRIYIHKTFVQELTQWKEKQAHLLLEFTDNTEDLQIFQDSPLQLTAPIVSNQKIKLKKRIPASLKMIRNHDFRHSHAAFLVSKGLRNGEGKDYIFFTLMKRLGHSSINTTINIYSHLFPTQQKEVANAFDNF
;
A
#
# COMPACT_ATOMS: atom_id res chain seq x y z
N VAL A 1 11.68 16.63 10.20
CA VAL A 1 12.26 16.50 8.86
C VAL A 1 11.28 15.72 8.00
N LEU A 2 10.68 16.36 7.00
CA LEU A 2 9.82 15.70 6.02
C LEU A 2 10.71 14.86 5.10
N PHE A 3 10.60 13.53 5.18
CA PHE A 3 11.26 12.64 4.23
C PHE A 3 10.45 12.60 2.93
N ILE A 4 10.86 13.39 1.95
CA ILE A 4 10.30 13.34 0.60
C ILE A 4 10.89 12.12 -0.11
N ARG A 5 10.04 11.22 -0.60
CA ARG A 5 10.44 10.09 -1.43
C ARG A 5 9.68 10.07 -2.75
N ARG A 6 10.33 9.65 -3.82
CA ARG A 6 9.69 9.42 -5.12
C ARG A 6 9.29 7.96 -5.23
N ILE A 7 8.05 7.72 -5.65
CA ILE A 7 7.53 6.37 -5.90
C ILE A 7 7.01 6.35 -7.32
N TYR A 8 7.45 5.38 -8.12
CA TYR A 8 6.89 5.14 -9.44
C TYR A 8 5.53 4.45 -9.30
N ILE A 9 4.53 4.97 -9.99
CA ILE A 9 3.18 4.43 -10.04
C ILE A 9 2.82 4.08 -11.48
N HIS A 10 1.93 3.11 -11.66
CA HIS A 10 1.50 2.65 -12.98
C HIS A 10 0.71 3.72 -13.72
N LYS A 11 0.85 3.79 -15.05
CA LYS A 11 0.19 4.79 -15.91
C LYS A 11 -1.33 4.84 -15.72
N THR A 12 -1.97 3.69 -15.62
CA THR A 12 -3.42 3.62 -15.35
C THR A 12 -3.80 4.30 -14.04
N PHE A 13 -3.00 4.13 -12.98
CA PHE A 13 -3.26 4.78 -11.70
C PHE A 13 -3.08 6.31 -11.77
N VAL A 14 -2.14 6.78 -12.60
CA VAL A 14 -2.01 8.23 -12.88
C VAL A 14 -3.25 8.76 -13.55
N GLN A 15 -3.80 8.04 -14.54
CA GLN A 15 -5.05 8.42 -15.22
C GLN A 15 -6.23 8.53 -14.24
N GLU A 16 -6.41 7.53 -13.38
CA GLU A 16 -7.46 7.54 -12.34
C GLU A 16 -7.32 8.73 -11.39
N LEU A 17 -6.07 9.03 -10.94
CA LEU A 17 -5.83 10.18 -10.09
C LEU A 17 -6.10 11.51 -10.80
N THR A 18 -5.82 11.61 -12.10
CA THR A 18 -6.11 12.81 -12.89
C THR A 18 -7.62 13.04 -12.98
N GLN A 19 -8.39 12.01 -13.32
CA GLN A 19 -9.85 12.08 -13.35
C GLN A 19 -10.44 12.42 -11.97
N TRP A 20 -9.87 11.84 -10.91
CA TRP A 20 -10.25 12.17 -9.54
C TRP A 20 -9.99 13.64 -9.21
N LYS A 21 -8.83 14.20 -9.60
CA LYS A 21 -8.49 15.60 -9.39
C LYS A 21 -9.50 16.54 -10.04
N GLU A 22 -9.91 16.27 -11.27
CA GLU A 22 -10.92 17.04 -11.98
C GLU A 22 -12.27 16.97 -11.25
N LYS A 23 -12.70 15.76 -10.87
CA LYS A 23 -13.93 15.56 -10.09
C LYS A 23 -13.89 16.27 -8.74
N GLN A 24 -12.75 16.18 -8.03
CA GLN A 24 -12.55 16.85 -6.76
C GLN A 24 -12.66 18.38 -6.90
N ALA A 25 -12.04 18.94 -7.92
CA ALA A 25 -12.15 20.38 -8.20
C ALA A 25 -13.61 20.80 -8.36
N HIS A 26 -14.40 20.07 -9.14
CA HIS A 26 -15.83 20.35 -9.30
C HIS A 26 -16.61 20.24 -7.99
N LEU A 27 -16.34 19.24 -7.16
CA LEU A 27 -17.02 19.05 -5.88
C LEU A 27 -16.74 20.17 -4.87
N LEU A 28 -15.58 20.80 -4.99
CA LEU A 28 -15.11 21.79 -4.02
C LEU A 28 -15.19 23.24 -4.51
N LEU A 29 -15.57 23.48 -5.77
CA LEU A 29 -15.71 24.82 -6.36
C LEU A 29 -16.60 25.77 -5.54
N GLU A 30 -17.64 25.24 -4.89
CA GLU A 30 -18.54 26.05 -4.05
C GLU A 30 -17.90 26.48 -2.71
N PHE A 31 -16.78 25.85 -2.32
CA PHE A 31 -16.20 26.01 -0.99
C PHE A 31 -14.79 26.62 -1.01
N THR A 32 -14.07 26.56 -2.12
CA THR A 32 -12.71 27.11 -2.23
C THR A 32 -12.34 27.37 -3.69
N ASP A 33 -11.71 28.53 -3.89
CA ASP A 33 -11.11 28.89 -5.19
C ASP A 33 -9.68 28.32 -5.33
N ASN A 34 -9.08 27.87 -4.25
CA ASN A 34 -7.74 27.28 -4.24
C ASN A 34 -7.81 25.76 -4.19
N THR A 35 -7.56 25.11 -5.33
CA THR A 35 -7.53 23.64 -5.46
C THR A 35 -6.11 23.05 -5.40
N GLU A 36 -5.07 23.87 -5.23
CA GLU A 36 -3.67 23.38 -5.25
C GLU A 36 -3.26 22.70 -3.95
N ASP A 37 -3.79 23.17 -2.81
CA ASP A 37 -3.44 22.67 -1.46
C ASP A 37 -4.39 21.59 -0.94
N LEU A 38 -5.26 21.04 -1.78
CA LEU A 38 -6.19 20.01 -1.38
C LEU A 38 -5.51 18.66 -1.11
N GLN A 39 -5.99 17.96 -0.08
CA GLN A 39 -5.58 16.57 0.11
C GLN A 39 -6.12 15.70 -1.03
N ILE A 40 -5.34 14.69 -1.48
CA ILE A 40 -5.67 13.85 -2.63
C ILE A 40 -7.09 13.25 -2.55
N PHE A 41 -7.55 12.84 -1.37
CA PHE A 41 -8.85 12.18 -1.19
C PHE A 41 -9.87 13.05 -0.44
N GLN A 42 -9.71 14.35 -0.44
CA GLN A 42 -10.66 15.28 0.15
C GLN A 42 -11.86 15.45 -0.80
N ASP A 43 -13.08 15.24 -0.30
CA ASP A 43 -14.35 15.35 -1.02
C ASP A 43 -15.34 16.33 -0.37
N SER A 44 -14.87 17.06 0.64
CA SER A 44 -15.64 18.03 1.42
C SER A 44 -14.76 19.19 1.87
N PRO A 45 -15.31 20.32 2.33
CA PRO A 45 -14.53 21.46 2.83
C PRO A 45 -13.59 21.10 3.99
N LEU A 46 -13.91 20.04 4.72
CA LEU A 46 -13.11 19.59 5.84
C LEU A 46 -11.99 18.67 5.36
N GLN A 47 -10.78 18.95 5.83
CA GLN A 47 -9.64 18.06 5.60
C GLN A 47 -9.88 16.67 6.19
N LEU A 48 -9.46 15.63 5.45
CA LEU A 48 -9.54 14.26 5.94
C LEU A 48 -8.56 14.05 7.11
N THR A 49 -9.14 13.77 8.26
CA THR A 49 -8.41 13.41 9.47
C THR A 49 -8.59 11.93 9.80
N ALA A 50 -7.70 11.35 10.60
CA ALA A 50 -7.81 9.96 11.00
C ALA A 50 -9.17 9.60 11.67
N PRO A 51 -9.76 10.44 12.54
CA PRO A 51 -11.12 10.22 13.06
C PRO A 51 -12.20 10.19 11.97
N ILE A 52 -12.15 11.09 10.97
CA ILE A 52 -13.12 11.12 9.87
C ILE A 52 -13.05 9.81 9.07
N VAL A 53 -11.85 9.38 8.69
CA VAL A 53 -11.65 8.11 7.98
C VAL A 53 -12.14 6.91 8.81
N SER A 54 -11.87 6.91 10.11
CA SER A 54 -12.34 5.85 11.02
C SER A 54 -13.87 5.79 11.10
N ASN A 55 -14.53 6.94 11.18
CA ASN A 55 -16.00 7.02 11.20
C ASN A 55 -16.61 6.55 9.87
N GLN A 56 -16.00 6.88 8.72
CA GLN A 56 -16.45 6.38 7.42
C GLN A 56 -16.33 4.85 7.34
N LYS A 57 -15.25 4.27 7.87
CA LYS A 57 -15.08 2.82 7.96
C LYS A 57 -16.16 2.14 8.83
N ILE A 58 -16.52 2.75 9.95
CA ILE A 58 -17.61 2.27 10.83
C ILE A 58 -18.94 2.26 10.07
N LYS A 59 -19.25 3.34 9.34
CA LYS A 59 -20.46 3.43 8.50
C LYS A 59 -20.46 2.36 7.40
N LEU A 60 -19.32 2.16 6.74
CA LEU A 60 -19.16 1.14 5.70
C LEU A 60 -19.36 -0.27 6.27
N LYS A 61 -18.77 -0.57 7.45
CA LYS A 61 -18.92 -1.87 8.11
C LYS A 61 -20.38 -2.26 8.36
N LYS A 62 -21.25 -1.29 8.63
CA LYS A 62 -22.69 -1.52 8.82
C LYS A 62 -23.44 -1.86 7.52
N ARG A 63 -22.84 -1.58 6.36
CA ARG A 63 -23.46 -1.78 5.02
C ARG A 63 -22.97 -3.02 4.30
N ILE A 64 -21.84 -3.59 4.72
CA ILE A 64 -21.28 -4.81 4.13
C ILE A 64 -21.80 -6.07 4.85
N PRO A 65 -21.92 -7.21 4.15
CA PRO A 65 -22.29 -8.48 4.76
C PRO A 65 -21.36 -8.84 5.93
N ALA A 66 -21.92 -9.44 7.00
CA ALA A 66 -21.14 -9.84 8.17
C ALA A 66 -20.06 -10.91 7.84
N SER A 67 -20.23 -11.63 6.75
CA SER A 67 -19.25 -12.61 6.23
C SER A 67 -17.96 -11.94 5.69
N LEU A 68 -18.00 -10.64 5.35
CA LEU A 68 -16.83 -9.91 4.85
C LEU A 68 -16.07 -9.26 6.00
N LYS A 69 -14.81 -9.64 6.14
CA LYS A 69 -13.92 -9.02 7.13
C LYS A 69 -13.43 -7.67 6.65
N MET A 70 -13.66 -6.64 7.47
CA MET A 70 -13.05 -5.32 7.23
C MET A 70 -11.56 -5.38 7.47
N ILE A 71 -10.77 -5.03 6.45
CA ILE A 71 -9.33 -4.89 6.56
C ILE A 71 -8.94 -3.48 7.04
N ARG A 72 -7.82 -3.39 7.73
CA ARG A 72 -7.24 -2.10 8.17
C ARG A 72 -6.49 -1.45 7.00
N ASN A 73 -6.32 -0.13 7.03
CA ASN A 73 -5.52 0.56 5.99
C ASN A 73 -4.08 0.02 5.90
N HIS A 74 -3.50 -0.38 7.04
CA HIS A 74 -2.17 -0.97 7.07
C HIS A 74 -2.09 -2.35 6.42
N ASP A 75 -3.19 -3.09 6.37
CA ASP A 75 -3.24 -4.41 5.75
C ASP A 75 -3.04 -4.33 4.22
N PHE A 76 -3.43 -3.21 3.57
CA PHE A 76 -3.09 -2.96 2.16
C PHE A 76 -1.58 -2.87 1.94
N ARG A 77 -0.86 -2.28 2.90
CA ARG A 77 0.61 -2.22 2.85
C ARG A 77 1.24 -3.61 2.94
N HIS A 78 0.72 -4.47 3.83
CA HIS A 78 1.18 -5.86 3.94
C HIS A 78 0.84 -6.67 2.68
N SER A 79 -0.36 -6.49 2.13
CA SER A 79 -0.76 -7.14 0.87
C SER A 79 0.13 -6.73 -0.31
N HIS A 80 0.48 -5.44 -0.39
CA HIS A 80 1.40 -4.93 -1.41
C HIS A 80 2.80 -5.54 -1.24
N ALA A 81 3.30 -5.65 -0.01
CA ALA A 81 4.59 -6.30 0.27
C ALA A 81 4.56 -7.77 -0.13
N ALA A 82 3.52 -8.52 0.24
CA ALA A 82 3.37 -9.92 -0.12
C ALA A 82 3.31 -10.12 -1.66
N PHE A 83 2.62 -9.23 -2.36
CA PHE A 83 2.60 -9.23 -3.83
C PHE A 83 4.00 -9.03 -4.43
N LEU A 84 4.78 -8.06 -3.92
CA LEU A 84 6.13 -7.80 -4.41
C LEU A 84 7.09 -8.97 -4.14
N VAL A 85 7.02 -9.58 -2.95
CA VAL A 85 7.80 -10.78 -2.63
C VAL A 85 7.45 -11.92 -3.59
N SER A 86 6.16 -12.23 -3.75
CA SER A 86 5.70 -13.28 -4.64
C SER A 86 6.11 -13.04 -6.10
N LYS A 87 6.06 -11.79 -6.55
CA LYS A 87 6.51 -11.40 -7.90
C LYS A 87 8.02 -11.56 -8.07
N GLY A 88 8.81 -11.08 -7.10
CA GLY A 88 10.26 -11.18 -7.13
C GLY A 88 10.73 -12.64 -7.14
N LEU A 89 10.15 -13.49 -6.29
CA LEU A 89 10.46 -14.91 -6.26
C LEU A 89 10.12 -15.61 -7.58
N ARG A 90 8.99 -15.29 -8.21
CA ARG A 90 8.63 -15.85 -9.53
C ARG A 90 9.56 -15.40 -10.63
N ASN A 91 10.13 -14.20 -10.52
CA ASN A 91 11.12 -13.67 -11.46
C ASN A 91 12.54 -14.21 -11.20
N GLY A 92 12.76 -15.03 -10.17
CA GLY A 92 14.09 -15.52 -9.78
C GLY A 92 14.96 -14.45 -9.12
N GLU A 93 14.39 -13.37 -8.61
CA GLU A 93 15.15 -12.31 -7.94
C GLU A 93 15.69 -12.79 -6.58
N GLY A 94 16.92 -12.41 -6.25
CA GLY A 94 17.55 -12.75 -4.98
C GLY A 94 16.81 -12.10 -3.79
N LYS A 95 16.82 -12.79 -2.62
CA LYS A 95 16.14 -12.32 -1.40
C LYS A 95 16.59 -10.91 -0.99
N ASP A 96 17.87 -10.61 -1.07
CA ASP A 96 18.42 -9.30 -0.71
C ASP A 96 17.90 -8.18 -1.61
N TYR A 97 17.80 -8.43 -2.91
CA TYR A 97 17.22 -7.48 -3.86
C TYR A 97 15.74 -7.21 -3.56
N ILE A 98 14.97 -8.27 -3.26
CA ILE A 98 13.55 -8.15 -2.89
C ILE A 98 13.40 -7.32 -1.61
N PHE A 99 14.19 -7.61 -0.56
CA PHE A 99 14.16 -6.84 0.70
C PHE A 99 14.55 -5.38 0.49
N PHE A 100 15.57 -5.10 -0.31
CA PHE A 100 15.98 -3.72 -0.62
C PHE A 100 14.88 -2.97 -1.37
N THR A 101 14.26 -3.61 -2.36
CA THR A 101 13.14 -3.04 -3.12
C THR A 101 11.94 -2.74 -2.21
N LEU A 102 11.60 -3.67 -1.32
CA LEU A 102 10.55 -3.47 -0.32
C LEU A 102 10.88 -2.31 0.62
N MET A 103 12.10 -2.27 1.17
CA MET A 103 12.53 -1.19 2.05
C MET A 103 12.33 0.17 1.41
N LYS A 104 12.82 0.34 0.18
CA LYS A 104 12.67 1.60 -0.58
C LYS A 104 11.20 1.92 -0.88
N ARG A 105 10.44 0.94 -1.35
CA ARG A 105 9.03 1.11 -1.70
C ARG A 105 8.16 1.46 -0.50
N LEU A 106 8.38 0.80 0.63
CA LEU A 106 7.63 1.02 1.86
C LEU A 106 8.15 2.22 2.68
N GLY A 107 9.36 2.70 2.40
CA GLY A 107 9.98 3.84 3.10
C GLY A 107 10.44 3.48 4.50
N HIS A 108 10.93 2.26 4.71
CA HIS A 108 11.61 1.91 5.94
C HIS A 108 13.00 2.54 5.97
N SER A 109 13.40 3.07 7.11
CA SER A 109 14.73 3.66 7.32
C SER A 109 15.83 2.61 7.39
N SER A 110 15.49 1.36 7.75
CA SER A 110 16.41 0.24 7.88
C SER A 110 15.89 -1.00 7.17
N ILE A 111 16.81 -1.73 6.53
CA ILE A 111 16.52 -3.03 5.92
C ILE A 111 16.11 -4.06 6.97
N ASN A 112 16.69 -4.00 8.17
CA ASN A 112 16.35 -4.90 9.27
C ASN A 112 14.87 -4.82 9.65
N THR A 113 14.28 -3.63 9.61
CA THR A 113 12.83 -3.46 9.81
C THR A 113 12.03 -4.24 8.77
N THR A 114 12.47 -4.21 7.52
CA THR A 114 11.81 -4.93 6.42
C THR A 114 11.96 -6.45 6.59
N ILE A 115 13.16 -6.92 6.92
CA ILE A 115 13.45 -8.33 7.14
C ILE A 115 12.61 -8.87 8.31
N ASN A 116 12.61 -8.19 9.45
CA ASN A 116 11.87 -8.63 10.63
C ASN A 116 10.37 -8.76 10.39
N ILE A 117 9.81 -7.86 9.57
CA ILE A 117 8.37 -7.87 9.28
C ILE A 117 8.01 -8.89 8.20
N TYR A 118 8.85 -9.08 7.18
CA TYR A 118 8.46 -9.79 5.95
C TYR A 118 9.26 -11.06 5.65
N SER A 119 10.24 -11.44 6.49
CA SER A 119 11.03 -12.67 6.29
C SER A 119 10.17 -13.93 6.23
N HIS A 120 9.05 -13.96 6.96
CA HIS A 120 8.11 -15.07 6.97
C HIS A 120 7.41 -15.33 5.62
N LEU A 121 7.45 -14.37 4.69
CA LEU A 121 6.90 -14.52 3.34
C LEU A 121 7.82 -15.29 2.39
N PHE A 122 9.07 -15.52 2.78
CA PHE A 122 10.04 -16.26 1.98
C PHE A 122 10.03 -17.74 2.35
N PRO A 123 10.26 -18.64 1.38
CA PRO A 123 10.47 -20.06 1.68
C PRO A 123 11.57 -20.23 2.73
N THR A 124 11.33 -21.10 3.70
CA THR A 124 12.36 -21.43 4.68
C THR A 124 13.43 -22.27 4.01
N GLN A 125 14.71 -22.02 4.33
CA GLN A 125 15.83 -22.81 3.83
C GLN A 125 15.65 -24.32 4.12
N GLN A 126 15.02 -24.68 5.25
CA GLN A 126 14.69 -26.05 5.58
C GLN A 126 13.80 -26.73 4.54
N LYS A 127 12.84 -26.01 3.96
CA LYS A 127 11.97 -26.51 2.88
C LYS A 127 12.74 -26.68 1.57
N GLU A 128 13.66 -25.76 1.28
CA GLU A 128 14.52 -25.85 0.09
C GLU A 128 15.48 -27.05 0.19
N VAL A 129 16.05 -27.27 1.38
CA VAL A 129 16.91 -28.45 1.67
C VAL A 129 16.11 -29.75 1.58
N ALA A 130 14.93 -29.82 2.18
CA ALA A 130 14.07 -31.00 2.11
C ALA A 130 13.72 -31.35 0.64
N ASN A 131 13.29 -30.37 -0.14
CA ASN A 131 12.97 -30.58 -1.57
C ASN A 131 14.19 -30.99 -2.41
N ALA A 132 15.41 -30.60 -2.01
CA ALA A 132 16.62 -31.02 -2.68
C ALA A 132 16.91 -32.51 -2.49
N PHE A 133 16.51 -33.09 -1.34
CA PHE A 133 16.63 -34.52 -1.07
C PHE A 133 15.56 -35.37 -1.77
N ASP A 134 14.40 -34.80 -2.08
CA ASP A 134 13.32 -35.52 -2.80
C ASP A 134 13.65 -35.77 -4.29
N ASN A 135 14.72 -35.15 -4.81
CA ASN A 135 15.16 -35.30 -6.20
C ASN A 135 16.40 -36.22 -6.35
N PHE A 136 16.79 -36.92 -5.29
CA PHE A 136 17.79 -37.99 -5.30
C PHE A 136 17.11 -39.36 -5.25
#